data_7e8f478a6239f9a7d700982d76c04d70
#
_entry.id   7e8f478a6239f9a7d700982d76c04d70
#
_cell.length_a   1.000
_cell.length_b   1.000
_cell.length_c   1.000
_cell.angle_alpha   90.00
_cell.angle_beta   90.00
_cell.angle_gamma   90.00
#
_symmetry.space_group_name_H-M   'P 1'
#
loop_
_entity.id
_entity.type
_entity.pdbx_description
1 polymer ?
#
loop_
_entity_poly.entity_id
_entity_poly.type
_entity_poly.pdbx_seq_one_letter_code
_entity_poly.pdbx_strand_id
1 'polypeptide(L)'
;MLHRFLITLGLMLAFTIPAQAITIEELTSQPQFKQVSQFVSDIPNVDERGASYIDVNTVKVIGFEPPIYTIKATVYKAYQWNDEKVITVKDMTFTYDSSNSTASKIYRAQQQGSATSNTDVDTDATMNEDMWSNPGIMRDEEEISRFDFDGTPRPIHRGAFARRPVVKDSLNKEFYDIADAVYYKVYKEHFDEIVVK
;
A
#
# COMPACT_ATOMS: atom_id res chain seq x y z
N MET A 1 -41.75 -22.50 -24.54
CA MET A 1 -40.39 -22.80 -24.00
C MET A 1 -39.30 -21.90 -24.60
N LEU A 2 -39.44 -21.37 -25.80
CA LEU A 2 -38.43 -20.51 -26.45
C LEU A 2 -38.20 -19.15 -25.75
N HIS A 3 -39.23 -18.55 -25.15
CA HIS A 3 -39.14 -17.24 -24.47
C HIS A 3 -38.30 -17.24 -23.15
N ARG A 4 -38.17 -18.39 -22.50
CA ARG A 4 -37.36 -18.49 -21.27
C ARG A 4 -35.87 -18.65 -21.57
N PHE A 5 -35.51 -19.12 -22.73
CA PHE A 5 -34.11 -19.27 -23.16
C PHE A 5 -33.46 -17.95 -23.56
N LEU A 6 -34.23 -16.98 -24.10
CA LEU A 6 -33.73 -15.67 -24.51
C LEU A 6 -33.42 -14.74 -23.33
N ILE A 7 -34.13 -14.91 -22.21
CA ILE A 7 -33.89 -14.09 -21.00
C ILE A 7 -32.62 -14.56 -20.30
N THR A 8 -32.30 -15.84 -20.33
CA THR A 8 -31.09 -16.37 -19.69
C THR A 8 -29.80 -16.03 -20.48
N LEU A 9 -29.88 -15.89 -21.78
CA LEU A 9 -28.75 -15.52 -22.63
C LEU A 9 -28.41 -14.01 -22.51
N GLY A 10 -29.42 -13.16 -22.25
CA GLY A 10 -29.23 -11.72 -22.07
C GLY A 10 -28.57 -11.36 -20.74
N LEU A 11 -28.63 -12.21 -19.71
CA LEU A 11 -28.06 -11.93 -18.39
C LEU A 11 -26.58 -12.35 -18.26
N MET A 12 -26.04 -13.12 -19.16
CA MET A 12 -24.63 -13.54 -19.15
C MET A 12 -23.68 -12.59 -19.91
N LEU A 13 -24.19 -11.55 -20.54
CA LEU A 13 -23.37 -10.53 -21.23
C LEU A 13 -23.01 -9.33 -20.34
N ALA A 14 -23.30 -9.38 -19.05
CA ALA A 14 -23.00 -8.32 -18.13
C ALA A 14 -21.74 -8.64 -17.31
N PHE A 15 -20.81 -7.71 -17.37
CA PHE A 15 -19.66 -7.53 -16.46
C PHE A 15 -18.34 -8.21 -16.81
N THR A 16 -17.90 -8.13 -18.05
CA THR A 16 -16.49 -7.79 -18.21
C THR A 16 -16.42 -6.26 -18.25
N ILE A 17 -16.26 -5.61 -17.09
CA ILE A 17 -15.79 -4.23 -17.06
C ILE A 17 -14.37 -4.33 -17.62
N PRO A 18 -14.10 -3.81 -18.86
CA PRO A 18 -12.72 -3.75 -19.32
C PRO A 18 -11.96 -2.95 -18.25
N ALA A 19 -10.81 -3.42 -17.83
CA ALA A 19 -9.91 -2.62 -17.03
C ALA A 19 -9.74 -1.30 -17.78
N GLN A 20 -10.32 -0.23 -17.23
CA GLN A 20 -10.36 1.06 -17.91
C GLN A 20 -8.90 1.49 -18.08
N ALA A 21 -8.51 1.70 -19.35
CA ALA A 21 -7.18 2.22 -19.64
C ALA A 21 -6.98 3.52 -18.86
N ILE A 22 -5.83 3.67 -18.25
CA ILE A 22 -5.46 4.88 -17.49
C ILE A 22 -4.23 5.50 -18.11
N THR A 23 -4.28 6.80 -18.37
CA THR A 23 -3.14 7.59 -18.85
C THR A 23 -2.43 8.27 -17.69
N ILE A 24 -1.19 8.69 -17.90
CA ILE A 24 -0.47 9.47 -16.88
C ILE A 24 -1.14 10.82 -16.62
N GLU A 25 -1.75 11.43 -17.64
CA GLU A 25 -2.47 12.68 -17.51
C GLU A 25 -3.71 12.53 -16.62
N GLU A 26 -4.50 11.48 -16.81
CA GLU A 26 -5.66 11.18 -15.95
C GLU A 26 -5.21 10.89 -14.52
N LEU A 27 -4.14 10.10 -14.34
CA LEU A 27 -3.61 9.76 -13.02
C LEU A 27 -3.14 10.99 -12.24
N THR A 28 -2.61 12.00 -12.93
CA THR A 28 -2.10 13.22 -12.29
C THR A 28 -3.13 14.34 -12.14
N SER A 29 -4.20 14.34 -12.94
CA SER A 29 -5.20 15.42 -12.96
C SER A 29 -6.49 15.11 -12.21
N GLN A 30 -6.88 13.84 -12.12
CA GLN A 30 -8.15 13.47 -11.49
C GLN A 30 -8.05 13.41 -9.97
N PRO A 31 -8.99 13.99 -9.22
CA PRO A 31 -8.90 14.16 -7.76
C PRO A 31 -9.00 12.86 -6.96
N GLN A 32 -9.51 11.77 -7.57
CA GLN A 32 -9.55 10.46 -6.91
C GLN A 32 -8.18 9.81 -6.79
N PHE A 33 -7.22 10.19 -7.64
CA PHE A 33 -5.86 9.66 -7.57
C PHE A 33 -4.98 10.57 -6.71
N LYS A 34 -4.74 10.15 -5.49
CA LYS A 34 -3.87 10.89 -4.57
C LYS A 34 -2.44 10.39 -4.69
N GLN A 35 -1.53 11.27 -5.12
CA GLN A 35 -0.10 10.97 -5.08
C GLN A 35 0.36 10.85 -3.63
N VAL A 36 1.05 9.75 -3.29
CA VAL A 36 1.49 9.44 -1.92
C VAL A 36 3.00 9.26 -1.82
N SER A 37 3.66 8.93 -2.91
CA SER A 37 5.11 8.81 -2.96
C SER A 37 5.64 9.23 -4.31
N GLN A 38 6.90 9.70 -4.33
CA GLN A 38 7.64 9.95 -5.56
C GLN A 38 9.14 9.79 -5.31
N PHE A 39 9.88 9.44 -6.35
CA PHE A 39 11.33 9.45 -6.33
C PHE A 39 11.87 9.88 -7.70
N VAL A 40 13.09 10.40 -7.68
CA VAL A 40 13.92 10.68 -8.86
C VAL A 40 15.30 10.13 -8.54
N SER A 41 15.90 9.41 -9.46
CA SER A 41 17.24 8.87 -9.29
C SER A 41 18.28 9.99 -9.29
N ASP A 42 19.21 9.93 -8.33
CA ASP A 42 20.36 10.84 -8.27
C ASP A 42 21.57 10.30 -9.06
N ILE A 43 21.41 9.18 -9.76
CA ILE A 43 22.51 8.56 -10.53
C ILE A 43 22.73 9.35 -11.83
N PRO A 44 23.93 9.86 -12.08
CA PRO A 44 24.23 10.59 -13.31
C PRO A 44 23.93 9.77 -14.57
N ASN A 45 23.28 10.39 -15.56
CA ASN A 45 22.89 9.80 -16.85
C ASN A 45 21.84 8.68 -16.77
N VAL A 46 21.15 8.54 -15.65
CA VAL A 46 19.99 7.64 -15.50
C VAL A 46 18.74 8.49 -15.33
N ASP A 47 17.83 8.46 -16.32
CA ASP A 47 16.50 9.08 -16.19
C ASP A 47 15.54 8.05 -15.57
N GLU A 48 15.61 7.91 -14.27
CA GLU A 48 14.76 7.02 -13.49
C GLU A 48 13.93 7.85 -12.52
N ARG A 49 12.63 7.73 -12.65
CA ARG A 49 11.67 8.40 -11.76
C ARG A 49 10.41 7.56 -11.57
N GLY A 50 9.78 7.72 -10.45
CA GLY A 50 8.54 7.04 -10.16
C GLY A 50 7.65 7.83 -9.22
N ALA A 51 6.35 7.54 -9.30
CA ALA A 51 5.36 8.06 -8.38
C ALA A 51 4.29 7.01 -8.11
N SER A 52 3.77 6.99 -6.88
CA SER A 52 2.68 6.11 -6.49
C SER A 52 1.44 6.91 -6.12
N TYR A 53 0.30 6.43 -6.60
CA TYR A 53 -1.01 7.04 -6.41
C TYR A 53 -1.98 6.02 -5.83
N ILE A 54 -2.84 6.47 -4.92
CA ILE A 54 -3.95 5.68 -4.38
C ILE A 54 -5.24 6.17 -5.03
N ASP A 55 -6.05 5.26 -5.57
CA ASP A 55 -7.45 5.58 -5.86
C ASP A 55 -8.22 5.60 -4.54
N VAL A 56 -8.52 6.82 -4.05
CA VAL A 56 -9.19 7.00 -2.75
C VAL A 56 -10.60 6.44 -2.70
N ASN A 57 -11.23 6.17 -3.85
CA ASN A 57 -12.57 5.58 -3.93
C ASN A 57 -12.54 4.06 -3.72
N THR A 58 -11.38 3.42 -3.88
CA THR A 58 -11.23 1.97 -3.70
C THR A 58 -10.82 1.59 -2.28
N VAL A 59 -10.41 2.58 -1.45
CA VAL A 59 -9.98 2.34 -0.08
C VAL A 59 -11.15 1.84 0.77
N LYS A 60 -11.02 0.63 1.31
CA LYS A 60 -12.06 0.01 2.14
C LYS A 60 -11.48 -0.91 3.21
N VAL A 61 -12.08 -0.86 4.40
CA VAL A 61 -11.81 -1.81 5.47
C VAL A 61 -12.46 -3.14 5.09
N ILE A 62 -11.67 -4.21 5.12
CA ILE A 62 -12.14 -5.58 4.86
C ILE A 62 -12.00 -6.50 6.07
N GLY A 63 -11.29 -6.06 7.13
CA GLY A 63 -11.17 -6.72 8.42
C GLY A 63 -11.01 -5.68 9.54
N PHE A 64 -11.76 -5.88 10.65
CA PHE A 64 -11.72 -5.01 11.81
C PHE A 64 -11.83 -5.85 13.09
N GLU A 65 -10.68 -6.25 13.61
CA GLU A 65 -10.54 -7.06 14.83
C GLU A 65 -9.40 -6.46 15.68
N PRO A 66 -9.64 -5.35 16.41
CA PRO A 66 -8.59 -4.70 17.17
C PRO A 66 -7.78 -5.68 18.04
N PRO A 67 -6.44 -5.60 18.06
CA PRO A 67 -5.60 -4.54 17.47
C PRO A 67 -5.29 -4.70 15.97
N ILE A 68 -5.90 -5.67 15.29
CA ILE A 68 -5.65 -5.99 13.88
C ILE A 68 -6.70 -5.32 12.97
N TYR A 69 -6.22 -4.64 11.92
CA TYR A 69 -7.05 -3.99 10.90
C TYR A 69 -6.58 -4.42 9.52
N THR A 70 -7.50 -4.67 8.60
CA THR A 70 -7.16 -5.01 7.23
C THR A 70 -7.87 -4.06 6.27
N ILE A 71 -7.08 -3.36 5.44
CA ILE A 71 -7.58 -2.37 4.48
C ILE A 71 -7.08 -2.74 3.09
N LYS A 72 -7.97 -2.69 2.11
CA LYS A 72 -7.66 -2.88 0.69
C LYS A 72 -7.73 -1.55 -0.04
N ALA A 73 -6.81 -1.35 -1.02
CA ALA A 73 -6.80 -0.20 -1.91
C ALA A 73 -6.22 -0.60 -3.28
N THR A 74 -6.67 0.09 -4.35
CA THR A 74 -6.02 0.03 -5.65
C THR A 74 -4.96 1.11 -5.73
N VAL A 75 -3.75 0.71 -6.10
CA VAL A 75 -2.55 1.56 -6.18
C VAL A 75 -2.03 1.56 -7.60
N TYR A 76 -1.72 2.74 -8.10
CA TYR A 76 -1.14 2.97 -9.41
C TYR A 76 0.32 3.39 -9.22
N LYS A 77 1.25 2.70 -9.87
CA LYS A 77 2.67 3.00 -9.85
C LYS A 77 3.11 3.44 -11.24
N ALA A 78 3.31 4.74 -11.42
CA ALA A 78 3.89 5.29 -12.63
C ALA A 78 5.42 5.24 -12.51
N TYR A 79 6.06 4.58 -13.46
CA TYR A 79 7.50 4.39 -13.46
C TYR A 79 8.08 4.72 -14.83
N GLN A 80 9.15 5.48 -14.84
CA GLN A 80 9.93 5.77 -16.03
C GLN A 80 11.39 5.36 -15.80
N TRP A 81 11.93 4.61 -16.75
CA TRP A 81 13.35 4.29 -16.82
C TRP A 81 13.82 4.51 -18.26
N ASN A 82 14.59 5.55 -18.47
CA ASN A 82 14.96 6.02 -19.81
C ASN A 82 13.69 6.20 -20.68
N ASP A 83 13.60 5.47 -21.79
CA ASP A 83 12.47 5.56 -22.71
C ASP A 83 11.27 4.71 -22.29
N GLU A 84 11.44 3.80 -21.35
CA GLU A 84 10.35 2.96 -20.85
C GLU A 84 9.48 3.74 -19.86
N LYS A 85 8.17 3.82 -20.15
CA LYS A 85 7.18 4.55 -19.36
C LYS A 85 5.97 3.67 -19.10
N VAL A 86 5.78 3.24 -17.86
CA VAL A 86 4.78 2.22 -17.49
C VAL A 86 3.96 2.66 -16.28
N ILE A 87 2.65 2.40 -16.34
CA ILE A 87 1.74 2.46 -15.20
C ILE A 87 1.37 1.02 -14.84
N THR A 88 1.73 0.59 -13.64
CA THR A 88 1.32 -0.71 -13.08
C THR A 88 0.19 -0.47 -12.09
N VAL A 89 -0.92 -1.18 -12.27
CA VAL A 89 -2.08 -1.12 -11.36
C VAL A 89 -2.08 -2.35 -10.47
N LYS A 90 -2.12 -2.13 -9.17
CA LYS A 90 -2.08 -3.20 -8.18
C LYS A 90 -3.24 -3.10 -7.20
N ASP A 91 -3.86 -4.21 -6.91
CA ASP A 91 -4.68 -4.37 -5.72
C ASP A 91 -3.73 -4.68 -4.55
N MET A 92 -3.74 -3.82 -3.54
CA MET A 92 -2.91 -3.96 -2.35
C MET A 92 -3.79 -4.14 -1.12
N THR A 93 -3.45 -5.14 -0.30
CA THR A 93 -4.09 -5.39 0.99
C THR A 93 -3.06 -5.18 2.08
N PHE A 94 -3.35 -4.28 3.01
CA PHE A 94 -2.51 -3.99 4.17
C PHE A 94 -3.17 -4.53 5.43
N THR A 95 -2.40 -5.28 6.22
CA THR A 95 -2.79 -5.71 7.56
C THR A 95 -1.97 -4.91 8.56
N TYR A 96 -2.63 -4.18 9.43
CA TYR A 96 -2.05 -3.33 10.47
C TYR A 96 -2.27 -3.98 11.83
N ASP A 97 -1.20 -4.12 12.60
CA ASP A 97 -1.25 -4.51 14.01
C ASP A 97 -0.89 -3.28 14.87
N SER A 98 -1.90 -2.59 15.39
CA SER A 98 -1.70 -1.36 16.16
C SER A 98 -0.98 -1.60 17.49
N SER A 99 -0.94 -2.82 17.99
CA SER A 99 -0.10 -3.16 19.16
C SER A 99 1.41 -3.07 18.83
N ASN A 100 1.76 -3.14 17.55
CA ASN A 100 3.13 -3.03 17.04
C ASN A 100 3.43 -1.68 16.35
N SER A 101 2.54 -0.67 16.48
CA SER A 101 2.85 0.71 16.06
C SER A 101 4.05 1.26 16.84
N THR A 102 4.74 2.25 16.27
CA THR A 102 5.89 2.90 16.92
C THR A 102 5.50 3.47 18.29
N ALA A 103 4.38 4.19 18.38
CA ALA A 103 3.90 4.77 19.64
C ALA A 103 3.54 3.70 20.69
N SER A 104 2.91 2.58 20.28
CA SER A 104 2.60 1.46 21.19
C SER A 104 3.86 0.80 21.73
N LYS A 105 4.90 0.66 20.92
CA LYS A 105 6.20 0.10 21.34
C LYS A 105 6.88 1.02 22.35
N ILE A 106 6.94 2.33 22.05
CA ILE A 106 7.50 3.32 22.96
C ILE A 106 6.74 3.33 24.30
N TYR A 107 5.41 3.32 24.26
CA TYR A 107 4.59 3.28 25.47
C TYR A 107 4.90 2.06 26.34
N ARG A 108 4.99 0.85 25.74
CA ARG A 108 5.34 -0.38 26.46
C ARG A 108 6.75 -0.32 27.06
N ALA A 109 7.74 0.18 26.31
CA ALA A 109 9.10 0.33 26.81
C ALA A 109 9.17 1.27 28.04
N GLN A 110 8.44 2.39 28.01
CA GLN A 110 8.32 3.31 29.15
C GLN A 110 7.68 2.65 30.39
N GLN A 111 6.66 1.83 30.22
CA GLN A 111 6.02 1.08 31.31
C GLN A 111 6.99 0.06 31.92
N GLN A 112 7.76 -0.63 31.11
CA GLN A 112 8.76 -1.61 31.55
C GLN A 112 9.98 -0.93 32.25
N GLY A 113 10.48 0.17 31.68
CA GLY A 113 11.58 0.94 32.26
C GLY A 113 11.24 1.59 33.62
N SER A 114 9.99 1.91 33.87
CA SER A 114 9.52 2.39 35.17
C SER A 114 9.51 1.29 36.24
N ALA A 115 9.50 0.01 35.85
CA ALA A 115 9.50 -1.13 36.78
C ALA A 115 10.92 -1.62 37.15
N THR A 116 11.95 -1.21 36.41
CA THR A 116 13.35 -1.62 36.62
C THR A 116 14.26 -0.43 36.85
N SER A 117 14.11 0.21 38.02
CA SER A 117 15.09 1.23 38.48
C SER A 117 16.34 0.56 39.03
N ASN A 118 17.22 -0.07 38.26
CA ASN A 118 18.60 -0.39 38.69
C ASN A 118 19.40 -1.31 37.73
N THR A 119 19.23 -1.21 36.42
CA THR A 119 20.25 -1.75 35.53
C THR A 119 20.35 -0.86 34.30
N ASP A 120 21.59 -0.41 33.99
CA ASP A 120 21.94 0.23 32.72
C ASP A 120 21.69 -0.75 31.58
N VAL A 121 20.43 -0.91 31.18
CA VAL A 121 20.07 -1.62 29.95
C VAL A 121 20.11 -0.57 28.86
N ASP A 122 20.97 -0.81 27.89
CA ASP A 122 21.12 -0.02 26.67
C ASP A 122 19.79 -0.09 25.90
N THR A 123 18.85 0.77 26.26
CA THR A 123 17.47 0.82 25.75
C THR A 123 17.44 1.15 24.27
N ASP A 124 18.47 1.79 23.73
CA ASP A 124 18.57 2.16 22.33
C ASP A 124 18.83 0.94 21.42
N ALA A 125 19.62 -0.04 21.86
CA ALA A 125 19.94 -1.22 21.03
C ALA A 125 18.76 -2.19 20.92
N THR A 126 18.05 -2.44 22.01
CA THR A 126 16.88 -3.33 22.05
C THR A 126 15.66 -2.76 21.34
N MET A 127 15.44 -1.44 21.41
CA MET A 127 14.36 -0.78 20.68
C MET A 127 14.57 -0.84 19.15
N ASN A 128 15.84 -0.78 18.70
CA ASN A 128 16.12 -0.84 17.26
C ASN A 128 15.82 -2.22 16.66
N GLU A 129 16.22 -3.32 17.29
CA GLU A 129 16.00 -4.68 16.74
C GLU A 129 14.51 -5.04 16.67
N ASP A 130 13.71 -4.76 17.70
CA ASP A 130 12.27 -5.05 17.71
C ASP A 130 11.48 -4.16 16.76
N MET A 131 11.89 -2.93 16.54
CA MET A 131 11.24 -2.01 15.60
C MET A 131 11.37 -2.49 14.14
N TRP A 132 12.49 -3.12 13.79
CA TRP A 132 12.76 -3.64 12.45
C TRP A 132 12.21 -5.06 12.24
N SER A 133 12.17 -5.89 13.27
CA SER A 133 11.73 -7.29 13.18
C SER A 133 10.21 -7.43 13.02
N ASN A 134 9.41 -6.50 13.57
CA ASN A 134 7.95 -6.50 13.47
C ASN A 134 7.41 -5.07 13.25
N PRO A 135 7.34 -4.60 12.00
CA PRO A 135 6.94 -3.22 11.69
C PRO A 135 5.46 -2.93 11.95
N GLY A 136 4.66 -3.91 12.36
CA GLY A 136 3.22 -3.76 12.59
C GLY A 136 2.39 -3.65 11.30
N ILE A 137 3.01 -3.61 10.13
CA ILE A 137 2.31 -3.54 8.85
C ILE A 137 2.80 -4.67 7.95
N MET A 138 1.85 -5.44 7.43
CA MET A 138 2.10 -6.45 6.38
C MET A 138 1.34 -6.06 5.12
N ARG A 139 1.88 -6.36 3.95
CA ARG A 139 1.21 -6.15 2.66
C ARG A 139 1.14 -7.42 1.84
N ASP A 140 0.03 -7.56 1.12
CA ASP A 140 -0.16 -8.47 0.01
C ASP A 140 -0.46 -7.61 -1.23
N GLU A 141 0.05 -7.97 -2.39
CA GLU A 141 -0.17 -7.22 -3.62
C GLU A 141 -0.41 -8.14 -4.81
N GLU A 142 -1.30 -7.72 -5.71
CA GLU A 142 -1.59 -8.40 -6.96
C GLU A 142 -1.60 -7.37 -8.09
N GLU A 143 -0.80 -7.60 -9.16
CA GLU A 143 -0.86 -6.78 -10.35
C GLU A 143 -2.10 -7.16 -11.17
N ILE A 144 -3.02 -6.19 -11.34
CA ILE A 144 -4.30 -6.41 -12.02
C ILE A 144 -4.33 -5.83 -13.43
N SER A 145 -3.51 -4.81 -13.71
CA SER A 145 -3.40 -4.20 -15.03
C SER A 145 -2.04 -3.53 -15.21
N ARG A 146 -1.65 -3.32 -16.48
CA ARG A 146 -0.44 -2.59 -16.85
C ARG A 146 -0.67 -1.80 -18.14
N PHE A 147 -0.17 -0.57 -18.20
CA PHE A 147 -0.34 0.33 -19.34
C PHE A 147 0.94 1.10 -19.64
N ASP A 148 1.09 1.58 -20.87
CA ASP A 148 1.97 2.69 -21.19
C ASP A 148 1.41 4.00 -20.63
N PHE A 149 2.19 5.08 -20.60
CA PHE A 149 1.72 6.38 -20.12
C PHE A 149 0.58 6.97 -20.96
N ASP A 150 0.43 6.53 -22.20
CA ASP A 150 -0.68 6.93 -23.09
C ASP A 150 -1.94 6.05 -22.92
N GLY A 151 -1.91 5.09 -21.99
CA GLY A 151 -3.02 4.18 -21.72
C GLY A 151 -3.01 2.92 -22.57
N THR A 152 -2.01 2.69 -23.43
CA THR A 152 -1.91 1.44 -24.22
C THR A 152 -1.70 0.25 -23.28
N PRO A 153 -2.55 -0.80 -23.34
CA PRO A 153 -2.42 -1.97 -22.47
C PRO A 153 -1.12 -2.74 -22.70
N ARG A 154 -0.51 -3.20 -21.61
CA ARG A 154 0.66 -4.10 -21.61
C ARG A 154 0.35 -5.43 -20.94
N PRO A 155 1.10 -6.50 -21.24
CA PRO A 155 1.01 -7.76 -20.51
C PRO A 155 1.27 -7.59 -19.02
N ILE A 156 0.47 -8.26 -18.20
CA ILE A 156 0.62 -8.29 -16.75
C ILE A 156 1.75 -9.27 -16.38
N HIS A 157 2.63 -8.88 -15.49
CA HIS A 157 3.59 -9.79 -14.89
C HIS A 157 2.93 -10.55 -13.74
N ARG A 158 2.41 -11.76 -14.02
CA ARG A 158 1.86 -12.63 -12.99
C ARG A 158 3.00 -13.24 -12.17
N GLY A 159 3.23 -12.69 -11.00
CA GLY A 159 4.11 -13.26 -9.98
C GLY A 159 3.29 -13.64 -8.76
N ALA A 160 3.64 -14.75 -8.10
CA ALA A 160 3.13 -15.03 -6.77
C ALA A 160 3.82 -14.05 -5.80
N PHE A 161 3.06 -13.08 -5.30
CA PHE A 161 3.58 -12.13 -4.33
C PHE A 161 3.39 -12.70 -2.92
N ALA A 162 4.49 -13.05 -2.28
CA ALA A 162 4.47 -13.45 -0.89
C ALA A 162 4.13 -12.24 -0.02
N ARG A 163 3.36 -12.47 1.04
CA ARG A 163 3.11 -11.49 2.09
C ARG A 163 4.42 -10.92 2.62
N ARG A 164 4.56 -9.59 2.64
CA ARG A 164 5.80 -8.89 2.95
C ARG A 164 5.58 -7.86 4.06
N PRO A 165 6.55 -7.73 4.99
CA PRO A 165 6.53 -6.62 5.93
C PRO A 165 6.72 -5.28 5.22
N VAL A 166 6.09 -4.23 5.76
CA VAL A 166 6.28 -2.85 5.33
C VAL A 166 7.13 -2.15 6.37
N VAL A 167 8.41 -1.97 6.06
CA VAL A 167 9.41 -1.39 6.96
C VAL A 167 9.62 0.08 6.59
N LYS A 168 9.80 0.94 7.60
CA LYS A 168 10.06 2.38 7.43
C LYS A 168 11.57 2.61 7.22
N ASP A 169 12.11 2.10 6.12
CA ASP A 169 13.50 2.33 5.72
C ASP A 169 13.57 3.04 4.35
N SER A 170 14.77 3.44 3.94
CA SER A 170 14.96 4.14 2.68
C SER A 170 14.58 3.30 1.44
N LEU A 171 14.71 1.98 1.51
CA LEU A 171 14.42 1.07 0.40
C LEU A 171 12.92 0.75 0.28
N ASN A 172 12.22 0.77 1.42
CA ASN A 172 10.80 0.46 1.50
C ASN A 172 9.91 1.67 1.74
N LYS A 173 10.49 2.88 1.75
CA LYS A 173 9.78 4.14 2.04
C LYS A 173 8.51 4.30 1.23
N GLU A 174 8.54 3.97 -0.06
CA GLU A 174 7.37 4.03 -0.93
C GLU A 174 6.20 3.21 -0.37
N PHE A 175 6.44 1.96 0.03
CA PHE A 175 5.39 1.08 0.54
C PHE A 175 4.88 1.53 1.91
N TYR A 176 5.76 2.11 2.72
CA TYR A 176 5.36 2.71 3.99
C TYR A 176 4.46 3.92 3.75
N ASP A 177 4.83 4.85 2.86
CA ASP A 177 4.05 6.02 2.51
C ASP A 177 2.65 5.64 1.97
N ILE A 178 2.57 4.59 1.14
CA ILE A 178 1.29 4.05 0.64
C ILE A 178 0.46 3.50 1.80
N ALA A 179 1.04 2.64 2.64
CA ALA A 179 0.33 2.02 3.76
C ALA A 179 -0.19 3.06 4.75
N ASP A 180 0.65 4.03 5.14
CA ASP A 180 0.26 5.10 6.06
C ASP A 180 -0.85 5.99 5.46
N ALA A 181 -0.76 6.34 4.18
CA ALA A 181 -1.80 7.12 3.51
C ALA A 181 -3.13 6.36 3.40
N VAL A 182 -3.11 5.04 3.18
CA VAL A 182 -4.30 4.17 3.19
C VAL A 182 -4.92 4.15 4.58
N TYR A 183 -4.11 3.99 5.62
CA TYR A 183 -4.57 4.02 7.01
C TYR A 183 -5.18 5.37 7.37
N TYR A 184 -4.47 6.46 7.09
CA TYR A 184 -4.93 7.83 7.33
C TYR A 184 -6.24 8.16 6.59
N LYS A 185 -6.43 7.64 5.38
CA LYS A 185 -7.69 7.84 4.63
C LYS A 185 -8.90 7.33 5.41
N VAL A 186 -8.75 6.22 6.13
CA VAL A 186 -9.83 5.58 6.90
C VAL A 186 -10.00 6.22 8.27
N TYR A 187 -8.91 6.30 9.05
CA TYR A 187 -8.95 6.63 10.47
C TYR A 187 -8.61 8.07 10.81
N LYS A 188 -8.06 8.86 9.86
CA LYS A 188 -7.60 10.25 10.05
C LYS A 188 -6.46 10.39 11.07
N GLU A 189 -5.75 9.31 11.30
CA GLU A 189 -4.58 9.21 12.18
C GLU A 189 -3.47 8.48 11.43
N HIS A 190 -2.22 8.78 11.73
CA HIS A 190 -1.08 8.04 11.20
C HIS A 190 -0.87 6.76 12.01
N PHE A 191 -0.52 5.66 11.32
CA PHE A 191 -0.40 4.36 11.99
C PHE A 191 0.63 4.36 13.12
N ASP A 192 1.77 5.04 12.94
CA ASP A 192 2.85 5.09 13.93
C ASP A 192 2.50 5.93 15.19
N GLU A 193 1.43 6.73 15.16
CA GLU A 193 0.98 7.58 16.26
C GLU A 193 0.00 6.88 17.21
N ILE A 194 -0.47 5.67 16.85
CA ILE A 194 -1.48 4.95 17.62
C ILE A 194 -0.85 4.32 18.85
N VAL A 195 -1.46 4.55 20.00
CA VAL A 195 -1.09 3.93 21.29
C VAL A 195 -2.17 2.95 21.70
N VAL A 196 -1.83 1.68 21.76
CA VAL A 196 -2.67 0.63 22.39
C VAL A 196 -2.23 0.52 23.85
N LYS A 197 -3.13 0.90 24.75
CA LYS A 197 -2.93 0.87 26.22
C LYS A 197 -3.24 -0.49 26.80
#